data_c28305f3469533379b0b82dfaed4c96d
#
_entry.id   c28305f3469533379b0b82dfaed4c96d
#
_cell.length_a   1.000
_cell.length_b   1.000
_cell.length_c   1.000
_cell.angle_alpha   90.00
_cell.angle_beta   90.00
_cell.angle_gamma   90.00
#
_symmetry.space_group_name_H-M   'P 1'
#
loop_
_entity.id
_entity.type
_entity.pdbx_description
1 polymer ?
#
loop_
_entity_poly.entity_id
_entity_poly.type
_entity_poly.pdbx_seq_one_letter_code
_entity_poly.pdbx_strand_id
1 'polypeptide(L)'
;MSKTIKNNLKKAAARANGKAGAFAENIKEPVIQYKFRTEAPAHTRAGKMQLSYWLGMPPGQAKRVASEFDIIRLGTAGVTKNAINTLASFIGISRKYITEYIFDVSVKTLERKSNRAKLDKKTSSHAVEIARILQHGYEVFRDEEKLKRWLNKENRALNNLKPVELFDTLSGLSMVNDVLGRVEEGVYS
;
A
#
# COMPACT_ATOMS: atom_id res chain seq x y z
N MET A 1 -3.24 2.73 -38.13
CA MET A 1 -3.29 2.96 -36.66
C MET A 1 -3.75 4.38 -36.42
N SER A 2 -4.88 4.55 -35.73
CA SER A 2 -5.53 5.85 -35.51
C SER A 2 -4.70 6.78 -34.64
N LYS A 3 -4.72 8.10 -34.93
CA LYS A 3 -4.06 9.16 -34.14
C LYS A 3 -4.38 9.08 -32.64
N THR A 4 -5.58 8.61 -32.29
CA THR A 4 -6.05 8.41 -30.92
C THR A 4 -5.24 7.37 -30.15
N ILE A 5 -4.88 6.24 -30.78
CA ILE A 5 -4.09 5.17 -30.14
C ILE A 5 -2.66 5.66 -29.85
N LYS A 6 -2.04 6.39 -30.78
CA LYS A 6 -0.71 6.97 -30.58
C LYS A 6 -0.67 8.00 -29.45
N ASN A 7 -1.73 8.80 -29.30
CA ASN A 7 -1.83 9.78 -28.19
C ASN A 7 -2.02 9.11 -26.83
N ASN A 8 -2.79 8.02 -26.77
CA ASN A 8 -2.96 7.27 -25.52
C ASN A 8 -1.68 6.55 -25.07
N LEU A 9 -0.93 5.99 -26.04
CA LEU A 9 0.39 5.38 -25.75
C LEU A 9 1.41 6.42 -25.28
N LYS A 10 1.45 7.61 -25.89
CA LYS A 10 2.32 8.71 -25.42
C LYS A 10 1.96 9.19 -24.03
N LYS A 11 0.65 9.31 -23.71
CA LYS A 11 0.20 9.67 -22.34
C LYS A 11 0.53 8.58 -21.31
N ALA A 12 0.43 7.30 -21.67
CA ALA A 12 0.81 6.20 -20.79
C ALA A 12 2.33 6.18 -20.53
N ALA A 13 3.15 6.38 -21.57
CA ALA A 13 4.60 6.45 -21.43
C ALA A 13 5.06 7.68 -20.62
N ALA A 14 4.42 8.84 -20.81
CA ALA A 14 4.70 10.04 -20.01
C ALA A 14 4.31 9.87 -18.53
N ARG A 15 3.22 9.15 -18.23
CA ARG A 15 2.83 8.81 -16.86
C ARG A 15 3.80 7.84 -16.20
N ALA A 16 4.31 6.85 -16.93
CA ALA A 16 5.30 5.91 -16.43
C ALA A 16 6.62 6.62 -16.08
N ASN A 17 7.13 7.49 -16.97
CA ASN A 17 8.34 8.28 -16.71
C ASN A 17 8.17 9.29 -15.57
N GLY A 18 7.01 9.93 -15.45
CA GLY A 18 6.71 10.84 -14.35
C GLY A 18 6.67 10.14 -12.99
N LYS A 19 6.11 8.91 -12.95
CA LYS A 19 6.07 8.09 -11.72
C LYS A 19 7.46 7.63 -11.29
N ALA A 20 8.30 7.21 -12.21
CA ALA A 20 9.67 6.79 -11.92
C ALA A 20 10.53 7.95 -11.37
N GLY A 21 10.41 9.15 -11.97
CA GLY A 21 11.07 10.36 -11.49
C GLY A 21 10.60 10.77 -10.08
N ALA A 22 9.30 10.74 -9.83
CA ALA A 22 8.73 11.08 -8.53
C ALA A 22 9.15 10.10 -7.42
N PHE A 23 9.37 8.82 -7.75
CA PHE A 23 9.88 7.83 -6.80
C PHE A 23 11.33 8.16 -6.39
N ALA A 24 12.18 8.56 -7.34
CA ALA A 24 13.58 8.90 -7.07
C ALA A 24 13.72 10.18 -6.24
N GLU A 25 12.88 11.20 -6.50
CA GLU A 25 12.85 12.43 -5.70
C GLU A 25 12.37 12.21 -4.27
N ASN A 26 11.39 11.32 -4.06
CA ASN A 26 10.85 11.06 -2.72
C ASN A 26 11.80 10.28 -1.79
N ILE A 27 12.81 9.59 -2.32
CA ILE A 27 13.84 8.93 -1.51
C ILE A 27 14.78 9.97 -0.84
N LYS A 28 14.85 11.19 -1.37
CA LYS A 28 15.71 12.28 -0.85
C LYS A 28 15.03 13.15 0.21
N GLU A 29 13.71 13.07 0.37
CA GLU A 29 13.02 13.78 1.44
C GLU A 29 13.27 13.05 2.78
N PRO A 30 13.56 13.78 3.87
CA PRO A 30 13.74 13.15 5.17
C PRO A 30 12.45 12.41 5.54
N VAL A 31 12.57 11.11 5.72
CA VAL A 31 11.48 10.28 6.27
C VAL A 31 11.14 10.89 7.63
N ILE A 32 9.99 11.53 7.76
CA ILE A 32 9.53 12.01 9.06
C ILE A 32 9.36 10.76 9.92
N GLN A 33 10.33 10.53 10.81
CA GLN A 33 10.25 9.46 11.78
C GLN A 33 9.10 9.78 12.75
N TYR A 34 7.90 9.32 12.40
CA TYR A 34 6.87 9.18 13.42
C TYR A 34 7.38 8.14 14.41
N LYS A 35 7.62 8.56 15.66
CA LYS A 35 7.84 7.62 16.78
C LYS A 35 6.58 6.76 16.92
N PHE A 36 6.51 5.68 16.14
CA PHE A 36 5.56 4.63 16.43
C PHE A 36 6.04 3.90 17.68
N ARG A 37 5.08 3.67 18.57
CA ARG A 37 5.26 2.87 19.76
C ARG A 37 5.88 1.53 19.34
N THR A 38 7.13 1.32 19.69
CA THR A 38 7.93 0.12 19.38
C THR A 38 7.53 -1.09 20.24
N GLU A 39 6.31 -1.13 20.74
CA GLU A 39 5.77 -2.34 21.32
C GLU A 39 5.17 -3.14 20.17
N ALA A 40 5.88 -4.22 19.79
CA ALA A 40 5.31 -5.23 18.91
C ALA A 40 3.91 -5.59 19.45
N PRO A 41 2.86 -5.55 18.62
CA PRO A 41 1.51 -5.87 19.08
C PRO A 41 1.57 -7.27 19.69
N ALA A 42 0.99 -7.41 20.88
CA ALA A 42 0.88 -8.69 21.56
C ALA A 42 0.39 -9.73 20.53
N HIS A 43 1.25 -10.71 20.23
CA HIS A 43 0.95 -11.79 19.30
C HIS A 43 -0.34 -12.47 19.75
N THR A 44 -1.45 -12.13 19.09
CA THR A 44 -2.67 -12.91 19.26
C THR A 44 -2.36 -14.35 18.86
N ARG A 45 -2.80 -15.30 19.68
CA ARG A 45 -2.68 -16.75 19.48
C ARG A 45 -2.78 -17.13 18.02
N ALA A 46 -1.64 -17.47 17.41
CA ALA A 46 -1.44 -17.96 16.04
C ALA A 46 -0.56 -17.09 15.12
N GLY A 47 0.22 -16.12 15.62
CA GLY A 47 1.28 -15.48 14.78
C GLY A 47 0.81 -14.68 13.55
N LYS A 48 -0.50 -14.43 13.40
CA LYS A 48 -1.05 -13.64 12.30
C LYS A 48 -1.22 -12.19 12.72
N MET A 49 -0.51 -11.28 12.05
CA MET A 49 -0.79 -9.85 12.16
C MET A 49 -2.19 -9.57 11.63
N GLN A 50 -2.95 -8.74 12.36
CA GLN A 50 -4.30 -8.39 11.94
C GLN A 50 -4.26 -7.22 10.96
N LEU A 51 -5.19 -7.20 10.00
CA LEU A 51 -5.34 -6.14 9.00
C LEU A 51 -5.45 -4.74 9.66
N SER A 52 -6.06 -4.67 10.85
CA SER A 52 -6.17 -3.45 11.66
C SER A 52 -4.83 -2.83 12.05
N TYR A 53 -3.79 -3.63 12.21
CA TYR A 53 -2.44 -3.17 12.48
C TYR A 53 -1.91 -2.33 11.32
N TRP A 54 -1.99 -2.85 10.10
CA TRP A 54 -1.54 -2.17 8.88
C TRP A 54 -2.30 -0.89 8.58
N LEU A 55 -3.56 -0.81 9.06
CA LEU A 55 -4.42 0.38 8.92
C LEU A 55 -4.29 1.35 10.11
N GLY A 56 -3.40 1.10 11.07
CA GLY A 56 -3.21 1.96 12.23
C GLY A 56 -4.46 2.12 13.08
N MET A 57 -5.30 1.08 13.14
CA MET A 57 -6.53 1.10 13.94
C MET A 57 -6.21 0.85 15.43
N PRO A 58 -6.82 1.59 16.37
CA PRO A 58 -6.64 1.33 17.79
C PRO A 58 -7.08 -0.11 18.16
N PRO A 59 -6.41 -0.77 19.11
CA PRO A 59 -6.70 -2.17 19.48
C PRO A 59 -8.18 -2.43 19.84
N GLY A 60 -8.88 -1.47 20.44
CA GLY A 60 -10.30 -1.59 20.77
C GLY A 60 -11.27 -1.43 19.59
N GLN A 61 -10.81 -0.96 18.44
CA GLN A 61 -11.61 -0.79 17.22
C GLN A 61 -11.28 -1.84 16.15
N ALA A 62 -10.33 -2.71 16.43
CA ALA A 62 -9.92 -3.79 15.57
C ALA A 62 -11.02 -4.87 15.54
N LYS A 63 -12.03 -4.71 14.67
CA LYS A 63 -12.93 -5.81 14.37
C LYS A 63 -12.12 -6.94 13.74
N ARG A 64 -12.30 -8.17 14.25
CA ARG A 64 -11.68 -9.36 13.66
C ARG A 64 -12.16 -9.46 12.21
N VAL A 65 -11.25 -9.29 11.27
CA VAL A 65 -11.52 -9.55 9.85
C VAL A 65 -11.38 -11.06 9.67
N ALA A 66 -12.50 -11.76 9.59
CA ALA A 66 -12.56 -13.22 9.50
C ALA A 66 -13.00 -13.70 8.10
N SER A 67 -13.55 -12.81 7.29
CA SER A 67 -14.12 -13.13 5.98
C SER A 67 -13.90 -12.01 4.96
N GLU A 68 -14.01 -12.34 3.68
CA GLU A 68 -14.02 -11.35 2.59
C GLU A 68 -15.14 -10.30 2.77
N PHE A 69 -16.28 -10.69 3.33
CA PHE A 69 -17.37 -9.74 3.64
C PHE A 69 -16.96 -8.71 4.69
N ASP A 70 -16.11 -9.07 5.66
CA ASP A 70 -15.60 -8.12 6.64
C ASP A 70 -14.66 -7.09 6.00
N ILE A 71 -13.89 -7.52 4.99
CA ILE A 71 -13.04 -6.65 4.18
C ILE A 71 -13.88 -5.64 3.40
N ILE A 72 -14.93 -6.10 2.71
CA ILE A 72 -15.88 -5.25 1.99
C ILE A 72 -16.53 -4.24 2.95
N ARG A 73 -16.97 -4.70 4.12
CA ARG A 73 -17.55 -3.84 5.15
C ARG A 73 -16.57 -2.78 5.64
N LEU A 74 -15.30 -3.16 5.84
CA LEU A 74 -14.26 -2.24 6.31
C LEU A 74 -14.02 -1.13 5.28
N GLY A 75 -13.89 -1.47 3.99
CA GLY A 75 -13.76 -0.52 2.91
C GLY A 75 -14.99 0.41 2.78
N THR A 76 -16.21 -0.16 2.93
CA THR A 76 -17.46 0.60 2.86
C THR A 76 -17.66 1.51 4.07
N ALA A 77 -17.31 1.04 5.28
CA ALA A 77 -17.40 1.82 6.51
C ALA A 77 -16.44 3.01 6.56
N GLY A 78 -15.41 2.97 5.72
CA GLY A 78 -14.36 3.97 5.61
C GLY A 78 -13.29 3.82 6.69
N VAL A 79 -12.03 3.78 6.25
CA VAL A 79 -10.85 3.85 7.14
C VAL A 79 -10.54 5.31 7.46
N THR A 80 -9.79 5.55 8.52
CA THR A 80 -9.42 6.93 8.90
C THR A 80 -8.27 7.44 8.06
N LYS A 81 -8.14 8.77 7.96
CA LYS A 81 -6.98 9.42 7.32
C LYS A 81 -5.64 8.87 7.85
N ASN A 82 -5.58 8.50 9.14
CA ASN A 82 -4.38 7.95 9.75
C ASN A 82 -3.89 6.66 9.05
N ALA A 83 -4.80 5.88 8.46
CA ALA A 83 -4.44 4.67 7.73
C ALA A 83 -3.46 4.96 6.58
N ILE A 84 -3.63 6.08 5.84
CA ILE A 84 -2.70 6.48 4.77
C ILE A 84 -1.29 6.72 5.32
N ASN A 85 -1.18 7.43 6.47
CA ASN A 85 0.11 7.70 7.09
C ASN A 85 0.79 6.41 7.56
N THR A 86 0.01 5.51 8.13
CA THR A 86 0.49 4.20 8.62
C THR A 86 0.99 3.34 7.46
N LEU A 87 0.21 3.23 6.38
CA LEU A 87 0.61 2.50 5.18
C LEU A 87 1.90 3.07 4.56
N ALA A 88 1.99 4.40 4.42
CA ALA A 88 3.21 5.05 3.91
C ALA A 88 4.45 4.68 4.73
N SER A 89 4.31 4.67 6.07
CA SER A 89 5.39 4.31 6.99
C SER A 89 5.83 2.85 6.83
N PHE A 90 4.91 1.90 6.78
CA PHE A 90 5.22 0.48 6.59
C PHE A 90 5.86 0.21 5.23
N ILE A 91 5.35 0.83 4.17
CA ILE A 91 5.93 0.68 2.82
C ILE A 91 7.28 1.40 2.71
N GLY A 92 7.52 2.46 3.50
CA GLY A 92 8.74 3.26 3.45
C GLY A 92 8.74 4.30 2.33
N ILE A 93 7.58 4.86 2.01
CA ILE A 93 7.41 5.92 1.01
C ILE A 93 6.93 7.22 1.65
N SER A 94 7.10 8.35 0.94
CA SER A 94 6.63 9.63 1.43
C SER A 94 5.10 9.70 1.44
N ARG A 95 4.55 10.53 2.36
CA ARG A 95 3.11 10.79 2.41
C ARG A 95 2.58 11.41 1.13
N LYS A 96 3.38 12.24 0.49
CA LYS A 96 3.04 12.84 -0.81
C LYS A 96 2.90 11.75 -1.87
N TYR A 97 3.87 10.84 -1.95
CA TYR A 97 3.85 9.76 -2.92
C TYR A 97 2.60 8.88 -2.78
N ILE A 98 2.31 8.37 -1.58
CA ILE A 98 1.14 7.51 -1.38
C ILE A 98 -0.17 8.26 -1.67
N THR A 99 -0.25 9.55 -1.32
CA THR A 99 -1.47 10.34 -1.49
C THR A 99 -1.74 10.67 -2.95
N GLU A 100 -0.74 11.18 -3.68
CA GLU A 100 -0.92 11.70 -5.03
C GLU A 100 -0.78 10.60 -6.10
N TYR A 101 0.14 9.64 -5.93
CA TYR A 101 0.43 8.64 -6.95
C TYR A 101 -0.30 7.31 -6.74
N ILE A 102 -0.56 6.92 -5.49
CA ILE A 102 -1.27 5.67 -5.20
C ILE A 102 -2.78 5.90 -5.06
N PHE A 103 -3.18 6.90 -4.27
CA PHE A 103 -4.61 7.16 -4.03
C PHE A 103 -5.25 8.17 -4.99
N ASP A 104 -4.46 8.88 -5.79
CA ASP A 104 -4.93 9.94 -6.70
C ASP A 104 -5.73 11.04 -5.95
N VAL A 105 -5.26 11.40 -4.75
CA VAL A 105 -5.84 12.44 -3.89
C VAL A 105 -4.83 13.54 -3.65
N SER A 106 -5.23 14.81 -3.76
CA SER A 106 -4.29 15.90 -3.49
C SER A 106 -3.93 15.96 -2.00
N VAL A 107 -2.66 16.23 -1.68
CA VAL A 107 -2.18 16.40 -0.30
C VAL A 107 -3.00 17.44 0.45
N LYS A 108 -3.31 18.59 -0.18
CA LYS A 108 -4.17 19.65 0.40
C LYS A 108 -5.54 19.14 0.81
N THR A 109 -6.18 18.29 -0.02
CA THR A 109 -7.48 17.69 0.27
C THR A 109 -7.39 16.80 1.51
N LEU A 110 -6.34 16.00 1.60
CA LEU A 110 -6.12 15.13 2.73
C LEU A 110 -5.78 15.92 4.01
N GLU A 111 -4.99 16.98 3.91
CA GLU A 111 -4.57 17.80 5.05
C GLU A 111 -5.73 18.52 5.75
N ARG A 112 -6.73 18.95 4.99
CA ARG A 112 -7.95 19.58 5.54
C ARG A 112 -8.77 18.63 6.41
N LYS A 113 -8.62 17.32 6.24
CA LYS A 113 -9.33 16.33 7.06
C LYS A 113 -8.59 16.10 8.38
N SER A 114 -9.31 15.97 9.49
CA SER A 114 -8.70 15.53 10.75
C SER A 114 -8.18 14.09 10.63
N ASN A 115 -7.23 13.69 11.48
CA ASN A 115 -6.67 12.34 11.45
C ASN A 115 -7.71 11.24 11.71
N ARG A 116 -8.80 11.57 12.39
CA ARG A 116 -9.93 10.66 12.68
C ARG A 116 -11.02 10.71 11.60
N ALA A 117 -10.93 11.65 10.64
CA ALA A 117 -11.89 11.72 9.55
C ALA A 117 -11.83 10.47 8.69
N LYS A 118 -12.98 9.93 8.35
CA LYS A 118 -13.10 8.80 7.43
C LYS A 118 -12.83 9.26 6.01
N LEU A 119 -12.17 8.39 5.28
CA LEU A 119 -11.95 8.53 3.85
C LEU A 119 -13.20 8.05 3.09
N ASP A 120 -13.32 8.46 1.84
CA ASP A 120 -14.36 7.96 0.94
C ASP A 120 -14.21 6.44 0.69
N LYS A 121 -15.27 5.84 0.16
CA LYS A 121 -15.34 4.40 -0.07
C LYS A 121 -14.23 3.90 -1.00
N LYS A 122 -13.94 4.64 -2.10
CA LYS A 122 -12.93 4.26 -3.09
C LYS A 122 -11.55 4.21 -2.45
N THR A 123 -11.13 5.29 -1.83
CA THR A 123 -9.85 5.41 -1.13
C THR A 123 -9.74 4.40 0.01
N SER A 124 -10.81 4.19 0.77
CA SER A 124 -10.83 3.23 1.87
C SER A 124 -10.71 1.80 1.41
N SER A 125 -11.45 1.38 0.37
CA SER A 125 -11.34 0.03 -0.19
C SER A 125 -9.94 -0.23 -0.73
N HIS A 126 -9.35 0.75 -1.42
CA HIS A 126 -8.00 0.65 -1.94
C HIS A 126 -6.95 0.53 -0.78
N ALA A 127 -7.08 1.33 0.28
CA ALA A 127 -6.22 1.22 1.46
C ALA A 127 -6.32 -0.15 2.15
N VAL A 128 -7.50 -0.73 2.19
CA VAL A 128 -7.73 -2.07 2.74
C VAL A 128 -7.05 -3.14 1.89
N GLU A 129 -7.11 -3.05 0.56
CA GLU A 129 -6.41 -3.98 -0.33
C GLU A 129 -4.88 -3.87 -0.19
N ILE A 130 -4.33 -2.65 -0.08
CA ILE A 130 -2.90 -2.48 0.21
C ILE A 130 -2.54 -3.13 1.56
N ALA A 131 -3.34 -2.94 2.60
CA ALA A 131 -3.12 -3.57 3.89
C ALA A 131 -3.14 -5.11 3.81
N ARG A 132 -3.97 -5.71 2.94
CA ARG A 132 -3.97 -7.17 2.67
C ARG A 132 -2.64 -7.62 2.06
N ILE A 133 -2.11 -6.86 1.09
CA ILE A 133 -0.80 -7.16 0.49
C ILE A 133 0.31 -7.11 1.55
N LEU A 134 0.29 -6.10 2.43
CA LEU A 134 1.27 -6.00 3.51
C LEU A 134 1.14 -7.16 4.50
N GLN A 135 -0.08 -7.58 4.83
CA GLN A 135 -0.32 -8.73 5.69
C GLN A 135 0.22 -10.02 5.05
N HIS A 136 -0.13 -10.30 3.80
CA HIS A 136 0.37 -11.46 3.05
C HIS A 136 1.90 -11.43 2.95
N GLY A 137 2.47 -10.29 2.56
CA GLY A 137 3.92 -10.14 2.50
C GLY A 137 4.62 -10.38 3.84
N TYR A 138 4.02 -9.94 4.95
CA TYR A 138 4.53 -10.26 6.27
C TYR A 138 4.41 -11.76 6.60
N GLU A 139 3.34 -12.41 6.20
CA GLU A 139 3.18 -13.86 6.36
C GLU A 139 4.26 -14.64 5.58
N VAL A 140 4.68 -14.13 4.40
CA VAL A 140 5.76 -14.70 3.57
C VAL A 140 7.14 -14.45 4.18
N PHE A 141 7.47 -13.19 4.48
CA PHE A 141 8.82 -12.80 4.88
C PHE A 141 9.09 -12.93 6.39
N ARG A 142 8.03 -12.92 7.22
CA ARG A 142 8.09 -12.93 8.71
C ARG A 142 8.95 -11.80 9.29
N ASP A 143 9.14 -10.72 8.54
CA ASP A 143 10.02 -9.62 8.87
C ASP A 143 9.56 -8.35 8.10
N GLU A 144 9.20 -7.29 8.82
CA GLU A 144 8.71 -6.04 8.23
C GLU A 144 9.78 -5.34 7.38
N GLU A 145 11.03 -5.36 7.81
CA GLU A 145 12.11 -4.71 7.08
C GLU A 145 12.49 -5.48 5.80
N LYS A 146 12.37 -6.82 5.80
CA LYS A 146 12.51 -7.63 4.58
C LYS A 146 11.39 -7.32 3.61
N LEU A 147 10.13 -7.28 4.09
CA LEU A 147 8.97 -6.92 3.28
C LEU A 147 9.16 -5.52 2.67
N LYS A 148 9.51 -4.54 3.48
CA LYS A 148 9.73 -3.16 3.06
C LYS A 148 10.81 -3.05 1.98
N ARG A 149 11.94 -3.74 2.16
CA ARG A 149 13.00 -3.79 1.14
C ARG A 149 12.52 -4.44 -0.14
N TRP A 150 11.75 -5.53 -0.06
CA TRP A 150 11.19 -6.22 -1.21
C TRP A 150 10.22 -5.32 -1.99
N LEU A 151 9.34 -4.61 -1.30
CA LEU A 151 8.38 -3.69 -1.92
C LEU A 151 9.07 -2.55 -2.69
N ASN A 152 10.27 -2.16 -2.28
CA ASN A 152 11.02 -1.04 -2.85
C ASN A 152 12.17 -1.48 -3.77
N LYS A 153 12.31 -2.77 -4.07
CA LYS A 153 13.31 -3.31 -4.99
C LYS A 153 12.67 -3.72 -6.30
N GLU A 154 13.35 -3.47 -7.41
CA GLU A 154 12.93 -3.93 -8.73
C GLU A 154 12.80 -5.46 -8.75
N ASN A 155 11.74 -5.96 -9.40
CA ASN A 155 11.41 -7.37 -9.46
C ASN A 155 11.23 -7.80 -10.92
N ARG A 156 11.97 -8.82 -11.35
CA ARG A 156 11.90 -9.35 -12.73
C ARG A 156 10.51 -9.86 -13.09
N ALA A 157 9.82 -10.52 -12.17
CA ALA A 157 8.47 -11.01 -12.38
C ALA A 157 7.42 -9.88 -12.58
N LEU A 158 7.78 -8.64 -12.22
CA LEU A 158 6.98 -7.43 -12.42
C LEU A 158 7.56 -6.52 -13.51
N ASN A 159 8.24 -7.09 -14.50
CA ASN A 159 8.87 -6.35 -15.58
C ASN A 159 9.88 -5.29 -15.08
N ASN A 160 10.69 -5.66 -14.08
CA ASN A 160 11.66 -4.80 -13.38
C ASN A 160 11.04 -3.57 -12.69
N LEU A 161 9.73 -3.51 -12.52
CA LEU A 161 9.09 -2.51 -11.67
C LEU A 161 9.23 -2.89 -10.19
N LYS A 162 9.22 -1.89 -9.33
CA LYS A 162 9.11 -2.11 -7.89
C LYS A 162 7.66 -2.46 -7.54
N PRO A 163 7.42 -3.43 -6.67
CA PRO A 163 6.06 -3.78 -6.26
C PRO A 163 5.22 -2.56 -5.85
N VAL A 164 5.79 -1.61 -5.13
CA VAL A 164 5.10 -0.39 -4.70
C VAL A 164 4.63 0.50 -5.84
N GLU A 165 5.26 0.46 -7.00
CA GLU A 165 4.87 1.24 -8.19
C GLU A 165 3.55 0.74 -8.81
N LEU A 166 3.16 -0.50 -8.51
CA LEU A 166 1.93 -1.13 -8.97
C LEU A 166 0.76 -0.96 -7.98
N PHE A 167 0.96 -0.27 -6.87
CA PHE A 167 -0.06 -0.09 -5.84
C PHE A 167 -1.16 0.91 -6.22
N ASP A 168 -1.03 1.59 -7.34
CA ASP A 168 -2.02 2.56 -7.83
C ASP A 168 -3.27 1.94 -8.45
N THR A 169 -3.26 0.65 -8.77
CA THR A 169 -4.36 -0.07 -9.41
C THR A 169 -4.66 -1.40 -8.73
N LEU A 170 -5.92 -1.85 -8.80
CA LEU A 170 -6.31 -3.17 -8.30
C LEU A 170 -5.62 -4.31 -9.06
N SER A 171 -5.44 -4.16 -10.38
CA SER A 171 -4.70 -5.13 -11.19
C SER A 171 -3.24 -5.21 -10.77
N GLY A 172 -2.61 -4.07 -10.49
CA GLY A 172 -1.24 -4.04 -9.98
C GLY A 172 -1.11 -4.71 -8.61
N LEU A 173 -2.07 -4.46 -7.70
CA LEU A 173 -2.13 -5.15 -6.41
C LEU A 173 -2.27 -6.67 -6.58
N SER A 174 -3.11 -7.12 -7.51
CA SER A 174 -3.24 -8.55 -7.82
C SER A 174 -1.92 -9.16 -8.31
N MET A 175 -1.22 -8.49 -9.24
CA MET A 175 0.08 -8.94 -9.74
C MET A 175 1.12 -9.06 -8.61
N VAL A 176 1.14 -8.08 -7.70
CA VAL A 176 2.05 -8.13 -6.53
C VAL A 176 1.70 -9.28 -5.61
N ASN A 177 0.40 -9.52 -5.38
CA ASN A 177 -0.07 -10.64 -4.57
C ASN A 177 0.31 -12.00 -5.17
N ASP A 178 0.19 -12.15 -6.50
CA ASP A 178 0.56 -13.39 -7.22
C ASP A 178 2.08 -13.65 -7.12
N VAL A 179 2.90 -12.60 -7.15
CA VAL A 179 4.35 -12.74 -6.95
C VAL A 179 4.67 -13.13 -5.51
N LEU A 180 3.98 -12.57 -4.52
CA LEU A 180 4.13 -12.99 -3.12
C LEU A 180 3.77 -14.46 -2.93
N GLY A 181 2.69 -14.95 -3.56
CA GLY A 181 2.33 -16.37 -3.53
C GLY A 181 3.43 -17.27 -4.10
N ARG A 182 4.04 -16.89 -5.23
CA ARG A 182 5.19 -17.65 -5.79
C ARG A 182 6.40 -17.65 -4.85
N VAL A 183 6.67 -16.54 -4.18
CA VAL A 183 7.75 -16.47 -3.17
C VAL A 183 7.45 -17.40 -2.00
N GLU A 184 6.20 -17.45 -1.53
CA GLU A 184 5.75 -18.36 -0.47
C GLU A 184 5.94 -19.82 -0.85
N GLU A 185 5.63 -20.19 -2.09
CA GLU A 185 5.80 -21.54 -2.63
C GLU A 185 7.27 -21.89 -2.96
N GLY A 186 8.21 -20.94 -2.80
CA GLY A 186 9.62 -21.13 -3.12
C GLY A 186 9.93 -21.14 -4.62
N VAL A 187 8.99 -20.74 -5.44
CA VAL A 187 9.14 -20.66 -6.92
C VAL A 187 9.72 -19.29 -7.27
N TYR A 188 11.04 -19.21 -7.37
CA TYR A 188 11.73 -18.03 -7.87
C TYR A 188 11.86 -18.11 -9.39
N SER A 189 11.27 -17.16 -10.08
CA SER A 189 11.48 -16.97 -11.54
C SER A 189 12.50 -15.89 -11.78
#